data_ea8e2db9ba29a0970f7b429ea55367f8
#
_entry.id   ea8e2db9ba29a0970f7b429ea55367f8
#
_cell.length_a   1.000
_cell.length_b   1.000
_cell.length_c   1.000
_cell.angle_alpha   90.00
_cell.angle_beta   90.00
_cell.angle_gamma   90.00
#
_symmetry.space_group_name_H-M   'P 1'
#
loop_
_entity.id
_entity.type
_entity.pdbx_description
1 polymer ?
#
loop_
_entity_poly.entity_id
_entity_poly.type
_entity_poly.pdbx_seq_one_letter_code
_entity_poly.pdbx_strand_id
1 'polypeptide(L)'
;MTKVISSASMSLDGFIAGPSESGFEYLFAWHRNGDVNVPSADPRWSFQVTETSADHIREQLATFGALVVGRRLFDVTRGWGGNHPCGVPIFVVTHRAPVDWPHPDAPFTFVTDGLESAVRQAKAVAGERHVGVAAGDMARQALDAGLLDELQIDLVPVLLGSGTRLLGDLAHAPVTLSGPTVAESIGVTHLRYQVNR
;
A
#
# COMPACT_ATOMS: atom_id res chain seq x y z
N MET A 1 -7.33 16.53 -9.11
CA MET A 1 -8.09 16.11 -7.91
C MET A 1 -7.30 14.99 -7.23
N THR A 2 -7.05 15.08 -5.93
CA THR A 2 -6.29 14.11 -5.15
C THR A 2 -7.03 12.78 -5.05
N LYS A 3 -6.49 11.72 -5.67
CA LYS A 3 -7.04 10.36 -5.62
C LYS A 3 -6.66 9.65 -4.32
N VAL A 4 -7.43 8.63 -3.97
CA VAL A 4 -7.13 7.61 -2.96
C VAL A 4 -6.83 6.31 -3.68
N ILE A 5 -5.63 5.78 -3.49
CA ILE A 5 -5.09 4.64 -4.22
C ILE A 5 -4.67 3.56 -3.22
N SER A 6 -5.09 2.33 -3.43
CA SER A 6 -4.51 1.19 -2.72
C SER A 6 -3.56 0.42 -3.61
N SER A 7 -2.40 0.06 -3.08
CA SER A 7 -1.37 -0.69 -3.81
C SER A 7 -0.81 -1.81 -2.95
N ALA A 8 -0.63 -3.00 -3.53
CA ALA A 8 0.03 -4.13 -2.87
C ALA A 8 0.56 -5.17 -3.86
N SER A 9 1.66 -5.84 -3.46
CA SER A 9 2.01 -7.13 -4.04
C SER A 9 1.01 -8.18 -3.60
N MET A 10 0.52 -8.98 -4.55
CA MET A 10 -0.51 -9.99 -4.31
C MET A 10 -0.14 -11.31 -4.99
N SER A 11 -0.37 -12.41 -4.29
CA SER A 11 -0.29 -13.76 -4.88
C SER A 11 -1.39 -14.00 -5.92
N LEU A 12 -1.18 -14.95 -6.80
CA LEU A 12 -2.16 -15.29 -7.85
C LEU A 12 -3.51 -15.75 -7.26
N ASP A 13 -3.52 -16.30 -6.04
CA ASP A 13 -4.73 -16.70 -5.31
C ASP A 13 -5.29 -15.63 -4.37
N GLY A 14 -4.82 -14.36 -4.49
CA GLY A 14 -5.46 -13.17 -3.92
C GLY A 14 -5.02 -12.78 -2.51
N PHE A 15 -3.86 -13.23 -2.04
CA PHE A 15 -3.34 -12.91 -0.71
C PHE A 15 -2.18 -11.91 -0.77
N ILE A 16 -2.15 -10.99 0.19
CA ILE A 16 -1.09 -9.99 0.40
C ILE A 16 -0.15 -10.35 1.55
N ALA A 17 -0.46 -11.39 2.29
CA ALA A 17 0.37 -12.05 3.29
C ALA A 17 -0.13 -13.46 3.48
N GLY A 18 0.75 -14.41 3.75
CA GLY A 18 0.42 -15.77 4.16
C GLY A 18 0.00 -15.84 5.63
N PRO A 19 -0.30 -17.05 6.15
CA PRO A 19 -0.63 -17.25 7.55
C PRO A 19 0.47 -16.72 8.47
N SER A 20 0.08 -16.10 9.58
CA SER A 20 1.01 -15.54 10.57
C SER A 20 2.03 -14.55 9.99
N GLU A 21 1.61 -13.72 9.04
CA GLU A 21 2.47 -12.71 8.38
C GLU A 21 3.67 -13.34 7.67
N SER A 22 3.49 -14.46 6.99
CA SER A 22 4.51 -15.15 6.19
C SER A 22 4.38 -14.85 4.69
N GLY A 23 5.30 -15.39 3.86
CA GLY A 23 5.24 -15.35 2.41
C GLY A 23 5.72 -14.05 1.77
N PHE A 24 6.18 -13.10 2.56
CA PHE A 24 6.70 -11.82 2.04
C PHE A 24 7.95 -12.02 1.18
N GLU A 25 8.77 -13.04 1.46
CA GLU A 25 9.94 -13.40 0.66
C GLU A 25 9.57 -13.75 -0.79
N TYR A 26 8.36 -14.30 -1.03
CA TYR A 26 7.84 -14.57 -2.37
C TYR A 26 7.17 -13.34 -2.97
N LEU A 27 6.31 -12.66 -2.20
CA LEU A 27 5.55 -11.49 -2.68
C LEU A 27 6.45 -10.32 -3.07
N PHE A 28 7.60 -10.16 -2.42
CA PHE A 28 8.56 -9.09 -2.69
C PHE A 28 9.85 -9.56 -3.39
N ALA A 29 9.89 -10.80 -3.90
CA ALA A 29 11.04 -11.32 -4.64
C ALA A 29 11.40 -10.43 -5.85
N TRP A 30 10.41 -9.85 -6.51
CA TRP A 30 10.58 -8.97 -7.65
C TRP A 30 11.30 -7.65 -7.32
N HIS A 31 11.37 -7.24 -6.06
CA HIS A 31 12.15 -6.07 -5.62
C HIS A 31 13.67 -6.26 -5.77
N ARG A 32 14.14 -7.48 -6.09
CA ARG A 32 15.55 -7.85 -6.17
C ARG A 32 15.88 -8.71 -7.39
N ASN A 33 15.16 -8.55 -8.48
CA ASN A 33 15.27 -9.42 -9.65
C ASN A 33 15.80 -8.75 -10.92
N GLY A 34 16.40 -7.57 -10.80
CA GLY A 34 16.95 -6.81 -11.91
C GLY A 34 18.24 -6.08 -11.55
N ASP A 35 18.70 -5.25 -12.45
CA ASP A 35 19.96 -4.52 -12.39
C ASP A 35 19.81 -3.00 -12.21
N VAL A 36 18.55 -2.52 -12.25
CA VAL A 36 18.24 -1.09 -12.05
C VAL A 36 18.05 -0.79 -10.57
N ASN A 37 18.89 0.09 -10.04
CA ASN A 37 18.74 0.57 -8.65
C ASN A 37 17.73 1.71 -8.60
N VAL A 38 16.70 1.56 -7.76
CA VAL A 38 15.76 2.63 -7.41
C VAL A 38 15.89 2.91 -5.91
N PRO A 39 16.48 4.06 -5.52
CA PRO A 39 16.58 4.44 -4.12
C PRO A 39 15.21 4.81 -3.56
N SER A 40 15.01 4.58 -2.27
CA SER A 40 13.86 5.07 -1.52
C SER A 40 14.27 6.26 -0.62
N ALA A 41 13.29 6.90 0.02
CA ALA A 41 13.56 7.97 0.99
C ALA A 41 14.24 7.45 2.27
N ASP A 42 14.15 6.16 2.56
CA ASP A 42 14.89 5.51 3.62
C ASP A 42 16.10 4.77 3.03
N PRO A 43 17.36 5.19 3.30
CA PRO A 43 18.55 4.58 2.71
C PRO A 43 18.75 3.10 3.09
N ARG A 44 18.04 2.60 4.10
CA ARG A 44 18.02 1.17 4.46
C ARG A 44 17.27 0.31 3.43
N TRP A 45 16.47 0.95 2.56
CA TRP A 45 15.63 0.29 1.56
C TRP A 45 16.00 0.79 0.17
N SER A 46 16.37 -0.11 -0.71
CA SER A 46 16.56 0.14 -2.14
C SER A 46 16.00 -1.04 -2.93
N PHE A 47 15.60 -0.77 -4.16
CA PHE A 47 15.07 -1.77 -5.06
C PHE A 47 16.11 -2.06 -6.14
N GLN A 48 16.32 -3.34 -6.46
CA GLN A 48 17.14 -3.82 -7.57
C GLN A 48 16.20 -4.54 -8.53
N VAL A 49 15.68 -3.85 -9.51
CA VAL A 49 14.56 -4.31 -10.32
C VAL A 49 14.83 -4.17 -11.82
N THR A 50 13.96 -4.71 -12.65
CA THR A 50 13.97 -4.46 -14.10
C THR A 50 13.60 -3.02 -14.40
N GLU A 51 13.89 -2.51 -15.61
CA GLU A 51 13.52 -1.13 -16.00
C GLU A 51 12.01 -0.89 -15.89
N THR A 52 11.19 -1.84 -16.35
CA THR A 52 9.72 -1.73 -16.25
C THR A 52 9.26 -1.56 -14.80
N SER A 53 9.78 -2.39 -13.88
CA SER A 53 9.44 -2.26 -12.45
C SER A 53 10.06 -1.01 -11.82
N ALA A 54 11.21 -0.55 -12.31
CA ALA A 54 11.83 0.70 -11.85
C ALA A 54 10.95 1.91 -12.17
N ASP A 55 10.40 1.98 -13.37
CA ASP A 55 9.47 3.05 -13.77
C ASP A 55 8.20 3.03 -12.93
N HIS A 56 7.64 1.83 -12.68
CA HIS A 56 6.49 1.65 -11.80
C HIS A 56 6.77 2.14 -10.37
N ILE A 57 7.92 1.77 -9.76
CA ILE A 57 8.29 2.22 -8.42
C ILE A 57 8.55 3.73 -8.37
N ARG A 58 9.28 4.28 -9.37
CA ARG A 58 9.53 5.74 -9.45
C ARG A 58 8.22 6.52 -9.52
N GLU A 59 7.27 6.04 -10.33
CA GLU A 59 5.93 6.64 -10.41
C GLU A 59 5.20 6.57 -9.07
N GLN A 60 5.20 5.42 -8.39
CA GLN A 60 4.57 5.28 -7.07
C GLN A 60 5.19 6.23 -6.04
N LEU A 61 6.53 6.30 -5.95
CA LEU A 61 7.22 7.18 -5.02
C LEU A 61 6.93 8.67 -5.29
N ALA A 62 6.78 9.06 -6.56
CA ALA A 62 6.43 10.42 -6.94
C ALA A 62 4.94 10.75 -6.71
N THR A 63 4.08 9.76 -6.83
CA THR A 63 2.62 9.90 -6.81
C THR A 63 2.07 10.17 -5.41
N PHE A 64 2.60 9.48 -4.38
CA PHE A 64 2.05 9.58 -3.04
C PHE A 64 2.55 10.83 -2.30
N GLY A 65 1.61 11.57 -1.69
CA GLY A 65 1.87 12.70 -0.81
C GLY A 65 1.61 12.42 0.66
N ALA A 66 0.85 11.35 0.96
CA ALA A 66 0.61 10.83 2.30
C ALA A 66 0.15 9.37 2.20
N LEU A 67 0.31 8.62 3.27
CA LEU A 67 -0.17 7.24 3.38
C LEU A 67 -1.11 7.10 4.57
N VAL A 68 -2.13 6.24 4.41
CA VAL A 68 -3.02 5.80 5.48
C VAL A 68 -2.83 4.30 5.69
N VAL A 69 -2.48 3.91 6.90
CA VAL A 69 -2.21 2.51 7.25
C VAL A 69 -3.03 2.09 8.46
N GLY A 70 -3.31 0.79 8.57
CA GLY A 70 -3.93 0.23 9.77
C GLY A 70 -2.90 -0.04 10.87
N ARG A 71 -3.38 -0.12 12.12
CA ARG A 71 -2.56 -0.40 13.29
C ARG A 71 -1.76 -1.70 13.16
N ARG A 72 -2.34 -2.76 12.60
CA ARG A 72 -1.63 -4.05 12.41
C ARG A 72 -0.39 -3.89 11.54
N LEU A 73 -0.49 -3.21 10.39
CA LEU A 73 0.66 -2.99 9.51
C LEU A 73 1.73 -2.15 10.21
N PHE A 74 1.31 -1.10 10.93
CA PHE A 74 2.22 -0.29 11.74
C PHE A 74 2.99 -1.15 12.77
N ASP A 75 2.31 -2.04 13.48
CA ASP A 75 2.94 -2.91 14.50
C ASP A 75 3.89 -3.94 13.87
N VAL A 76 3.48 -4.63 12.79
CA VAL A 76 4.29 -5.63 12.07
C VAL A 76 5.58 -5.01 11.53
N THR A 77 5.49 -3.80 10.98
CA THR A 77 6.65 -3.09 10.43
C THR A 77 7.43 -2.32 11.49
N ARG A 78 6.96 -2.30 12.74
CA ARG A 78 7.49 -1.45 13.82
C ARG A 78 7.57 0.02 13.38
N GLY A 79 6.53 0.48 12.66
CA GLY A 79 6.48 1.82 12.08
C GLY A 79 7.68 2.14 11.18
N TRP A 80 8.23 1.14 10.49
CA TRP A 80 9.43 1.28 9.63
C TRP A 80 10.62 1.96 10.35
N GLY A 81 10.67 1.85 11.68
CA GLY A 81 11.70 2.52 12.48
C GLY A 81 11.63 4.06 12.39
N GLY A 82 10.43 4.61 12.19
CA GLY A 82 10.18 6.06 12.11
C GLY A 82 10.36 6.67 10.72
N ASN A 83 10.77 5.90 9.70
CA ASN A 83 10.97 6.41 8.35
C ASN A 83 10.46 5.43 7.30
N HIS A 84 9.37 5.77 6.62
CA HIS A 84 8.80 4.94 5.57
C HIS A 84 9.56 5.15 4.24
N PRO A 85 9.76 4.09 3.42
CA PRO A 85 10.43 4.21 2.12
C PRO A 85 9.90 5.28 1.17
N CYS A 86 8.62 5.63 1.25
CA CYS A 86 8.05 6.73 0.45
C CYS A 86 8.42 8.13 0.96
N GLY A 87 8.92 8.30 2.19
CA GLY A 87 9.32 9.59 2.74
C GLY A 87 8.18 10.61 2.90
N VAL A 88 6.97 10.14 3.13
CA VAL A 88 5.76 10.98 3.25
C VAL A 88 5.08 10.80 4.61
N PRO A 89 4.25 11.75 5.06
CA PRO A 89 3.46 11.59 6.28
C PRO A 89 2.60 10.34 6.28
N ILE A 90 2.53 9.67 7.44
CA ILE A 90 1.78 8.43 7.66
C ILE A 90 0.65 8.68 8.66
N PHE A 91 -0.57 8.32 8.29
CA PHE A 91 -1.74 8.35 9.16
C PHE A 91 -2.09 6.92 9.58
N VAL A 92 -1.96 6.63 10.86
CA VAL A 92 -2.21 5.29 11.42
C VAL A 92 -3.61 5.24 12.01
N VAL A 93 -4.51 4.53 11.36
CA VAL A 93 -5.86 4.28 11.90
C VAL A 93 -5.77 3.26 13.03
N THR A 94 -6.21 3.65 14.22
CA THR A 94 -6.10 2.84 15.42
C THR A 94 -7.18 3.21 16.44
N HIS A 95 -7.61 2.28 17.29
CA HIS A 95 -8.50 2.60 18.42
C HIS A 95 -7.78 3.32 19.57
N ARG A 96 -6.45 3.14 19.67
CA ARG A 96 -5.62 3.76 20.70
C ARG A 96 -4.21 4.00 20.17
N ALA A 97 -3.73 5.23 20.32
CA ALA A 97 -2.34 5.55 20.01
C ALA A 97 -1.39 4.74 20.91
N PRO A 98 -0.22 4.30 20.42
CA PRO A 98 0.79 3.64 21.25
C PRO A 98 1.33 4.61 22.30
N VAL A 99 1.52 4.13 23.54
CA VAL A 99 2.00 4.97 24.65
C VAL A 99 3.52 5.19 24.54
N ASP A 100 4.25 4.15 24.13
CA ASP A 100 5.72 4.12 24.10
C ASP A 100 6.26 4.09 22.68
N TRP A 101 5.80 5.02 21.82
CA TRP A 101 6.31 5.14 20.46
C TRP A 101 7.74 5.74 20.49
N PRO A 102 8.78 5.00 20.05
CA PRO A 102 10.17 5.41 20.23
C PRO A 102 10.63 6.52 19.27
N HIS A 103 9.78 6.93 18.32
CA HIS A 103 10.10 7.96 17.32
C HIS A 103 9.05 9.08 17.33
N PRO A 104 8.95 9.88 18.41
CA PRO A 104 7.89 10.89 18.56
C PRO A 104 7.94 11.99 17.49
N ASP A 105 9.13 12.27 16.94
CA ASP A 105 9.33 13.28 15.89
C ASP A 105 9.15 12.75 14.46
N ALA A 106 8.89 11.45 14.30
CA ALA A 106 8.62 10.86 13.00
C ALA A 106 7.28 11.37 12.44
N PRO A 107 7.12 11.47 11.12
CA PRO A 107 5.92 12.02 10.49
C PRO A 107 4.72 11.05 10.55
N PHE A 108 4.39 10.58 11.75
CA PHE A 108 3.26 9.68 12.02
C PHE A 108 2.18 10.40 12.81
N THR A 109 0.94 10.28 12.34
CA THR A 109 -0.26 10.76 13.03
C THR A 109 -1.15 9.57 13.37
N PHE A 110 -1.45 9.36 14.66
CA PHE A 110 -2.37 8.32 15.09
C PHE A 110 -3.79 8.85 15.09
N VAL A 111 -4.67 8.26 14.26
CA VAL A 111 -6.04 8.70 14.04
C VAL A 111 -6.99 7.71 14.70
N THR A 112 -7.78 8.19 15.67
CA THR A 112 -8.65 7.33 16.49
C THR A 112 -10.13 7.44 16.15
N ASP A 113 -10.49 8.30 15.24
CA ASP A 113 -11.86 8.59 14.77
C ASP A 113 -12.16 8.00 13.38
N GLY A 114 -11.39 6.98 12.98
CA GLY A 114 -11.70 6.13 11.83
C GLY A 114 -11.02 6.52 10.52
N LEU A 115 -11.25 5.67 9.51
CA LEU A 115 -10.60 5.75 8.21
C LEU A 115 -10.94 7.04 7.44
N GLU A 116 -12.19 7.45 7.45
CA GLU A 116 -12.64 8.67 6.74
C GLU A 116 -11.91 9.92 7.23
N SER A 117 -11.73 10.02 8.55
CA SER A 117 -10.97 11.10 9.16
C SER A 117 -9.49 11.04 8.76
N ALA A 118 -8.88 9.86 8.78
CA ALA A 118 -7.49 9.67 8.35
C ALA A 118 -7.28 10.06 6.88
N VAL A 119 -8.18 9.64 5.98
CA VAL A 119 -8.13 9.99 4.56
C VAL A 119 -8.31 11.50 4.35
N ARG A 120 -9.22 12.14 5.07
CA ARG A 120 -9.43 13.59 5.00
C ARG A 120 -8.17 14.35 5.44
N GLN A 121 -7.56 13.95 6.55
CA GLN A 121 -6.31 14.54 7.06
C GLN A 121 -5.14 14.29 6.09
N ALA A 122 -5.01 13.09 5.56
CA ALA A 122 -4.00 12.72 4.58
C ALA A 122 -4.13 13.56 3.29
N LYS A 123 -5.35 13.75 2.76
CA LYS A 123 -5.60 14.62 1.60
C LYS A 123 -5.18 16.07 1.86
N ALA A 124 -5.38 16.58 3.08
CA ALA A 124 -5.01 17.96 3.42
C ALA A 124 -3.48 18.21 3.35
N VAL A 125 -2.67 17.20 3.65
CA VAL A 125 -1.20 17.30 3.62
C VAL A 125 -0.57 16.80 2.32
N ALA A 126 -1.27 15.97 1.56
CA ALA A 126 -0.78 15.43 0.29
C ALA A 126 -0.64 16.51 -0.79
N GLY A 127 -1.36 17.63 -0.68
CA GLY A 127 -1.38 18.69 -1.68
C GLY A 127 -1.99 18.21 -3.00
N GLU A 128 -1.26 18.36 -4.09
CA GLU A 128 -1.68 17.90 -5.42
C GLU A 128 -1.40 16.41 -5.66
N ARG A 129 -0.58 15.78 -4.80
CA ARG A 129 -0.26 14.37 -4.87
C ARG A 129 -1.43 13.53 -4.34
N HIS A 130 -1.30 12.21 -4.43
CA HIS A 130 -2.35 11.26 -4.07
C HIS A 130 -2.14 10.69 -2.66
N VAL A 131 -3.18 10.10 -2.12
CA VAL A 131 -3.15 9.41 -0.82
C VAL A 131 -3.10 7.90 -1.07
N GLY A 132 -2.06 7.24 -0.56
CA GLY A 132 -2.00 5.79 -0.52
C GLY A 132 -2.77 5.24 0.68
N VAL A 133 -3.56 4.19 0.48
CA VAL A 133 -4.23 3.45 1.55
C VAL A 133 -3.71 2.02 1.54
N ALA A 134 -3.27 1.54 2.69
CA ALA A 134 -2.78 0.17 2.82
C ALA A 134 -3.85 -0.85 2.38
N ALA A 135 -3.41 -1.91 1.72
CA ALA A 135 -4.27 -3.00 1.29
C ALA A 135 -4.89 -3.77 2.49
N GLY A 136 -5.71 -4.76 2.20
CA GLY A 136 -6.43 -5.52 3.21
C GLY A 136 -7.62 -4.74 3.75
N ASP A 137 -7.80 -4.75 5.06
CA ASP A 137 -8.97 -4.15 5.71
C ASP A 137 -9.09 -2.63 5.50
N MET A 138 -7.97 -1.91 5.41
CA MET A 138 -8.02 -0.46 5.13
C MET A 138 -8.54 -0.16 3.73
N ALA A 139 -8.07 -0.88 2.71
CA ALA A 139 -8.56 -0.75 1.35
C ALA A 139 -10.03 -1.19 1.23
N ARG A 140 -10.42 -2.25 1.92
CA ARG A 140 -11.80 -2.71 1.99
C ARG A 140 -12.72 -1.60 2.57
N GLN A 141 -12.36 -1.05 3.72
CA GLN A 141 -13.12 0.04 4.34
C GLN A 141 -13.19 1.28 3.43
N ALA A 142 -12.08 1.64 2.76
CA ALA A 142 -12.05 2.76 1.83
C ALA A 142 -12.97 2.53 0.62
N LEU A 143 -13.05 1.29 0.12
CA LEU A 143 -13.93 0.90 -0.96
C LEU A 143 -15.40 0.94 -0.53
N ASP A 144 -15.74 0.34 0.61
CA ASP A 144 -17.10 0.33 1.18
C ASP A 144 -17.60 1.75 1.49
N ALA A 145 -16.70 2.66 1.87
CA ALA A 145 -17.04 4.08 2.11
C ALA A 145 -17.06 4.93 0.83
N GLY A 146 -16.83 4.34 -0.36
CA GLY A 146 -16.77 5.08 -1.63
C GLY A 146 -15.59 6.06 -1.74
N LEU A 147 -14.54 5.85 -0.98
CA LEU A 147 -13.36 6.72 -0.94
C LEU A 147 -12.26 6.28 -1.90
N LEU A 148 -12.19 4.99 -2.25
CA LEU A 148 -11.13 4.42 -3.08
C LEU A 148 -11.37 4.78 -4.56
N ASP A 149 -10.38 5.37 -5.20
CA ASP A 149 -10.44 5.78 -6.61
C ASP A 149 -9.71 4.79 -7.53
N GLU A 150 -8.65 4.14 -7.02
CA GLU A 150 -7.78 3.31 -7.84
C GLU A 150 -7.22 2.13 -7.03
N LEU A 151 -7.10 0.97 -7.68
CA LEU A 151 -6.48 -0.23 -7.14
C LEU A 151 -5.29 -0.62 -8.00
N GLN A 152 -4.12 -0.67 -7.39
CA GLN A 152 -2.88 -1.12 -8.02
C GLN A 152 -2.48 -2.47 -7.44
N ILE A 153 -2.18 -3.44 -8.29
CA ILE A 153 -1.84 -4.81 -7.90
C ILE A 153 -0.53 -5.19 -8.57
N ASP A 154 0.48 -5.49 -7.77
CA ASP A 154 1.70 -6.15 -8.24
C ASP A 154 1.47 -7.66 -8.14
N LEU A 155 0.91 -8.25 -9.20
CA LEU A 155 0.53 -9.65 -9.24
C LEU A 155 1.76 -10.54 -9.39
N VAL A 156 2.03 -11.33 -8.36
CA VAL A 156 3.18 -12.23 -8.30
C VAL A 156 2.76 -13.66 -8.61
N PRO A 157 3.50 -14.41 -9.44
CA PRO A 157 3.17 -15.79 -9.81
C PRO A 157 3.49 -16.79 -8.69
N VAL A 158 2.83 -16.64 -7.56
CA VAL A 158 2.91 -17.52 -6.38
C VAL A 158 1.51 -17.81 -5.84
N LEU A 159 1.32 -18.97 -5.25
CA LEU A 159 0.11 -19.36 -4.53
C LEU A 159 0.46 -19.47 -3.05
N LEU A 160 -0.23 -18.73 -2.20
CA LEU A 160 -0.03 -18.77 -0.75
C LEU A 160 -1.01 -19.72 -0.03
N GLY A 161 -2.13 -20.06 -0.69
CA GLY A 161 -3.14 -21.00 -0.19
C GLY A 161 -4.07 -20.42 0.87
N SER A 162 -3.57 -19.58 1.76
CA SER A 162 -4.34 -18.91 2.81
C SER A 162 -3.60 -17.68 3.32
N GLY A 163 -4.28 -16.82 4.11
CA GLY A 163 -3.66 -15.64 4.68
C GLY A 163 -4.56 -14.41 4.64
N THR A 164 -3.94 -13.23 4.55
CA THR A 164 -4.64 -11.95 4.45
C THR A 164 -4.97 -11.66 2.99
N ARG A 165 -6.25 -11.51 2.66
CA ARG A 165 -6.71 -11.17 1.32
C ARG A 165 -6.47 -9.69 1.00
N LEU A 166 -6.35 -9.39 -0.31
CA LEU A 166 -6.20 -8.01 -0.81
C LEU A 166 -7.32 -7.08 -0.34
N LEU A 167 -8.59 -7.57 -0.35
CA LEU A 167 -9.78 -6.79 0.04
C LEU A 167 -10.62 -7.71 0.92
N GLY A 168 -10.74 -8.58 1.47
CA GLY A 168 -11.70 -9.35 2.27
C GLY A 168 -13.14 -9.28 1.72
N ASP A 169 -14.11 -9.47 2.58
CA ASP A 169 -15.53 -9.45 2.21
C ASP A 169 -16.03 -8.00 2.13
N LEU A 170 -16.58 -7.63 0.97
CA LEU A 170 -17.12 -6.29 0.70
C LEU A 170 -18.57 -6.19 1.17
N ALA A 171 -18.90 -5.07 1.79
CA ALA A 171 -20.28 -4.78 2.23
C ALA A 171 -21.21 -4.49 1.04
N HIS A 172 -20.68 -3.93 -0.03
CA HIS A 172 -21.43 -3.50 -1.21
C HIS A 172 -20.85 -4.13 -2.50
N ALA A 173 -20.97 -5.45 -2.64
CA ALA A 173 -20.60 -6.16 -3.85
C ALA A 173 -21.81 -6.36 -4.79
N PRO A 174 -21.63 -6.44 -6.14
CA PRO A 174 -20.37 -6.33 -6.83
C PRO A 174 -19.88 -4.90 -7.03
N VAL A 175 -18.57 -4.70 -7.00
CA VAL A 175 -17.92 -3.45 -7.42
C VAL A 175 -17.25 -3.69 -8.77
N THR A 176 -17.52 -2.82 -9.74
CA THR A 176 -16.92 -2.91 -11.07
C THR A 176 -15.67 -2.05 -11.19
N LEU A 177 -14.72 -2.53 -11.96
CA LEU A 177 -13.46 -1.84 -12.21
C LEU A 177 -13.29 -1.59 -13.71
N SER A 178 -12.66 -0.48 -14.08
CA SER A 178 -12.22 -0.19 -15.44
C SER A 178 -10.71 -0.38 -15.57
N GLY A 179 -10.26 -0.82 -16.73
CA GLY A 179 -8.88 -1.21 -16.99
C GLY A 179 -8.76 -2.74 -17.18
N PRO A 180 -7.59 -3.36 -16.90
CA PRO A 180 -6.41 -2.74 -16.31
C PRO A 180 -5.50 -2.03 -17.32
N THR A 181 -4.69 -1.06 -16.84
CA THR A 181 -3.39 -0.79 -17.45
C THR A 181 -2.44 -1.86 -16.97
N VAL A 182 -1.68 -2.48 -17.88
CA VAL A 182 -0.80 -3.62 -17.60
C VAL A 182 0.64 -3.27 -17.95
N ALA A 183 1.57 -3.57 -17.05
CA ALA A 183 3.00 -3.57 -17.34
C ALA A 183 3.59 -4.91 -16.87
N GLU A 184 4.08 -5.70 -17.82
CA GLU A 184 4.69 -7.00 -17.52
C GLU A 184 6.17 -6.84 -17.19
N SER A 185 6.61 -7.56 -16.16
CA SER A 185 7.99 -7.59 -15.73
C SER A 185 8.39 -8.99 -15.27
N ILE A 186 9.67 -9.21 -15.00
CA ILE A 186 10.16 -10.49 -14.52
C ILE A 186 9.60 -10.75 -13.12
N GLY A 187 8.87 -11.83 -12.96
CA GLY A 187 8.31 -12.27 -11.66
C GLY A 187 7.18 -11.41 -11.11
N VAL A 188 6.66 -10.46 -11.88
CA VAL A 188 5.52 -9.63 -11.47
C VAL A 188 4.80 -9.06 -12.69
N THR A 189 3.47 -8.89 -12.58
CA THR A 189 2.67 -8.11 -13.51
C THR A 189 2.03 -6.95 -12.74
N HIS A 190 2.35 -5.72 -13.13
CA HIS A 190 1.78 -4.51 -12.54
C HIS A 190 0.45 -4.21 -13.19
N LEU A 191 -0.62 -4.19 -12.40
CA LEU A 191 -1.99 -3.95 -12.83
C LEU A 191 -2.54 -2.69 -12.16
N ARG A 192 -3.20 -1.85 -12.93
CA ARG A 192 -3.84 -0.64 -12.42
C ARG A 192 -5.29 -0.56 -12.87
N TYR A 193 -6.20 -0.51 -11.93
CA TYR A 193 -7.65 -0.43 -12.15
C TYR A 193 -8.23 0.86 -11.58
N GLN A 194 -9.19 1.45 -12.30
CA GLN A 194 -10.03 2.52 -11.76
C GLN A 194 -11.27 1.89 -11.11
N VAL A 195 -11.64 2.38 -9.93
CA VAL A 195 -12.90 1.98 -9.27
C VAL A 195 -14.05 2.74 -9.89
N ASN A 196 -15.05 2.02 -10.41
CA ASN A 196 -16.27 2.65 -10.95
C ASN A 196 -17.21 3.00 -9.78
N ARG A 197 -17.74 4.22 -9.82
CA ARG A 197 -18.72 4.72 -8.85
C ARG A 197 -20.14 4.68 -9.42
#